data_09e9e7c509ae6fb65f726eb1caee4fda
#
_entry.id   09e9e7c509ae6fb65f726eb1caee4fda
#
_cell.length_a   1.000
_cell.length_b   1.000
_cell.length_c   1.000
_cell.angle_alpha   90.00
_cell.angle_beta   90.00
_cell.angle_gamma   90.00
#
_symmetry.space_group_name_H-M   'P 1'
#
loop_
_entity.id
_entity.type
_entity.pdbx_description
1 polymer ?
#
loop_
_entity_poly.entity_id
_entity_poly.type
_entity_poly.pdbx_seq_one_letter_code
_entity_poly.pdbx_strand_id
1 'polypeptide(L)'
;RANTAASQLKKGDIDWDTIFGKYGARWFHTGGIFAALSETTPEVVIEAVQTAKKYGTIVSYDLNYRPSLWKAIGGEKRAQEVNREIAKYIDVMIGNEEDFTAALGFEVEGNDENLKSLNIEGYKNMINEVVKTYPNFKVVATTLRTVHTATINDWSAICWADGQIYKARDYNNLEILDRVGGGDSFAS
;
A
#
# COMPACT_ATOMS: atom_id res chain seq x y z
N ARG A 1 -7.87 6.92 -17.63
CA ARG A 1 -8.31 5.72 -16.86
C ARG A 1 -9.82 5.73 -16.57
N ALA A 2 -10.50 6.87 -16.65
CA ALA A 2 -11.90 7.05 -16.26
C ALA A 2 -12.93 6.17 -17.00
N ASN A 3 -12.61 5.62 -18.16
CA ASN A 3 -13.53 4.80 -18.97
C ASN A 3 -13.05 3.36 -19.17
N THR A 4 -12.22 2.86 -18.26
CA THR A 4 -11.81 1.45 -18.27
C THR A 4 -12.92 0.59 -17.65
N ALA A 5 -12.99 -0.70 -18.00
CA ALA A 5 -13.94 -1.63 -17.41
C ALA A 5 -13.79 -1.66 -15.86
N ALA A 6 -12.55 -1.67 -15.37
CA ALA A 6 -12.27 -1.68 -13.93
C ALA A 6 -12.81 -0.43 -13.19
N SER A 7 -12.79 0.75 -13.83
CA SER A 7 -13.31 1.99 -13.22
C SER A 7 -14.84 2.05 -13.16
N GLN A 8 -15.52 1.13 -13.82
CA GLN A 8 -16.99 1.07 -13.86
C GLN A 8 -17.58 0.06 -12.89
N LEU A 9 -16.74 -0.71 -12.21
CA LEU A 9 -17.18 -1.65 -11.20
C LEU A 9 -17.87 -0.94 -10.05
N LYS A 10 -18.91 -1.57 -9.56
CA LYS A 10 -19.70 -1.13 -8.41
C LYS A 10 -19.80 -2.24 -7.38
N LYS A 11 -20.09 -1.86 -6.17
CA LYS A 11 -20.43 -2.79 -5.12
C LYS A 11 -21.56 -3.73 -5.58
N GLY A 12 -21.36 -5.04 -5.39
CA GLY A 12 -22.29 -6.08 -5.79
C GLY A 12 -22.08 -6.64 -7.21
N ASP A 13 -21.18 -6.05 -8.03
CA ASP A 13 -20.89 -6.58 -9.38
C ASP A 13 -20.09 -7.89 -9.35
N ILE A 14 -19.40 -8.18 -8.25
CA ILE A 14 -18.54 -9.36 -8.08
C ILE A 14 -19.08 -10.24 -6.96
N ASP A 15 -19.28 -11.52 -7.23
CA ASP A 15 -19.65 -12.51 -6.23
C ASP A 15 -18.44 -12.95 -5.39
N TRP A 16 -18.09 -12.14 -4.41
CA TRP A 16 -16.97 -12.39 -3.50
C TRP A 16 -17.17 -13.61 -2.62
N ASP A 17 -18.44 -13.95 -2.27
CA ASP A 17 -18.74 -15.16 -1.49
C ASP A 17 -18.39 -16.42 -2.28
N THR A 18 -18.62 -16.45 -3.58
CA THR A 18 -18.16 -17.55 -4.44
C THR A 18 -16.63 -17.61 -4.51
N ILE A 19 -15.95 -16.47 -4.65
CA ILE A 19 -14.48 -16.45 -4.78
C ILE A 19 -13.81 -16.91 -3.49
N PHE A 20 -14.16 -16.31 -2.37
CA PHE A 20 -13.50 -16.59 -1.09
C PHE A 20 -14.08 -17.83 -0.38
N GLY A 21 -15.39 -18.02 -0.45
CA GLY A 21 -16.07 -19.13 0.22
C GLY A 21 -16.05 -20.41 -0.57
N LYS A 22 -16.59 -20.42 -1.81
CA LYS A 22 -16.73 -21.63 -2.60
C LYS A 22 -15.42 -22.09 -3.23
N TYR A 23 -14.65 -21.17 -3.84
CA TYR A 23 -13.37 -21.51 -4.46
C TYR A 23 -12.21 -21.51 -3.47
N GLY A 24 -12.39 -20.91 -2.30
CA GLY A 24 -11.43 -20.95 -1.21
C GLY A 24 -10.14 -20.18 -1.50
N ALA A 25 -10.24 -18.99 -2.10
CA ALA A 25 -9.08 -18.16 -2.35
C ALA A 25 -8.36 -17.86 -1.03
N ARG A 26 -7.09 -18.23 -0.95
CA ARG A 26 -6.29 -18.13 0.29
C ARG A 26 -5.61 -16.77 0.48
N TRP A 27 -5.39 -16.07 -0.62
CA TRP A 27 -4.73 -14.76 -0.65
C TRP A 27 -5.46 -13.84 -1.61
N PHE A 28 -5.76 -12.64 -1.16
CA PHE A 28 -6.33 -11.57 -1.98
C PHE A 28 -5.41 -10.37 -1.94
N HIS A 29 -4.98 -9.91 -3.11
CA HIS A 29 -4.18 -8.70 -3.25
C HIS A 29 -4.96 -7.62 -4.00
N THR A 30 -4.91 -6.40 -3.48
CA THR A 30 -5.45 -5.20 -4.14
C THR A 30 -4.63 -3.99 -3.75
N GLY A 31 -4.98 -2.80 -4.24
CA GLY A 31 -4.18 -1.60 -3.93
C GLY A 31 -4.88 -0.29 -4.21
N GLY A 32 -4.21 0.78 -3.79
CA GLY A 32 -4.71 2.15 -3.82
C GLY A 32 -4.98 2.69 -5.22
N ILE A 33 -4.31 2.16 -6.25
CA ILE A 33 -4.62 2.53 -7.64
C ILE A 33 -6.03 2.10 -8.00
N PHE A 34 -6.42 0.84 -7.71
CA PHE A 34 -7.77 0.37 -7.99
C PHE A 34 -8.79 1.11 -7.12
N ALA A 35 -8.51 1.30 -5.84
CA ALA A 35 -9.38 2.06 -4.93
C ALA A 35 -9.64 3.51 -5.40
N ALA A 36 -8.71 4.08 -6.18
CA ALA A 36 -8.78 5.47 -6.66
C ALA A 36 -9.26 5.62 -8.12
N LEU A 37 -9.72 4.55 -8.78
CA LEU A 37 -10.07 4.62 -10.20
C LEU A 37 -11.35 5.43 -10.48
N SER A 38 -12.32 5.41 -9.58
CA SER A 38 -13.59 6.11 -9.70
C SER A 38 -14.23 6.33 -8.33
N GLU A 39 -15.35 7.01 -8.29
CA GLU A 39 -16.13 7.22 -7.05
C GLU A 39 -16.70 5.91 -6.46
N THR A 40 -16.88 4.88 -7.29
CA THR A 40 -17.49 3.61 -6.87
C THR A 40 -16.48 2.55 -6.47
N THR A 41 -15.24 2.60 -6.98
CA THR A 41 -14.24 1.57 -6.71
C THR A 41 -13.79 1.46 -5.25
N PRO A 42 -13.80 2.51 -4.41
CA PRO A 42 -13.58 2.35 -2.97
C PRO A 42 -14.52 1.34 -2.32
N GLU A 43 -15.81 1.39 -2.66
CA GLU A 43 -16.82 0.48 -2.09
C GLU A 43 -16.62 -0.96 -2.54
N VAL A 44 -16.16 -1.17 -3.78
CA VAL A 44 -15.81 -2.50 -4.30
C VAL A 44 -14.65 -3.10 -3.50
N VAL A 45 -13.61 -2.31 -3.22
CA VAL A 45 -12.47 -2.77 -2.40
C VAL A 45 -12.92 -3.10 -0.99
N ILE A 46 -13.69 -2.21 -0.35
CA ILE A 46 -14.18 -2.44 1.02
C ILE A 46 -15.03 -3.71 1.10
N GLU A 47 -15.94 -3.92 0.15
CA GLU A 47 -16.73 -5.14 0.06
C GLU A 47 -15.85 -6.39 -0.09
N ALA A 48 -14.86 -6.33 -0.97
CA ALA A 48 -13.93 -7.43 -1.22
C ALA A 48 -13.14 -7.82 0.04
N VAL A 49 -12.51 -6.83 0.71
CA VAL A 49 -11.67 -7.09 1.90
C VAL A 49 -12.50 -7.56 3.08
N GLN A 50 -13.70 -7.03 3.27
CA GLN A 50 -14.64 -7.50 4.30
C GLN A 50 -15.04 -8.96 4.06
N THR A 51 -15.38 -9.30 2.82
CA THR A 51 -15.77 -10.67 2.47
C THR A 51 -14.57 -11.61 2.56
N ALA A 52 -13.39 -11.20 2.12
CA ALA A 52 -12.16 -11.99 2.27
C ALA A 52 -11.90 -12.33 3.76
N LYS A 53 -12.03 -11.37 4.66
CA LYS A 53 -11.87 -11.60 6.11
C LYS A 53 -12.92 -12.52 6.69
N LYS A 54 -14.17 -12.45 6.23
CA LYS A 54 -15.25 -13.37 6.62
C LYS A 54 -14.86 -14.83 6.38
N TYR A 55 -14.11 -15.11 5.30
CA TYR A 55 -13.67 -16.46 4.92
C TYR A 55 -12.25 -16.82 5.36
N GLY A 56 -11.58 -15.95 6.11
CA GLY A 56 -10.23 -16.20 6.61
C GLY A 56 -9.14 -16.07 5.54
N THR A 57 -9.45 -15.43 4.41
CA THR A 57 -8.49 -15.12 3.36
C THR A 57 -7.48 -14.09 3.86
N ILE A 58 -6.20 -14.30 3.58
CA ILE A 58 -5.15 -13.30 3.84
C ILE A 58 -5.32 -12.15 2.86
N VAL A 59 -5.30 -10.93 3.35
CA VAL A 59 -5.46 -9.74 2.52
C VAL A 59 -4.19 -8.90 2.52
N SER A 60 -3.60 -8.69 1.35
CA SER A 60 -2.50 -7.75 1.14
C SER A 60 -2.96 -6.52 0.37
N TYR A 61 -2.41 -5.37 0.75
CA TYR A 61 -2.75 -4.08 0.16
C TYR A 61 -1.49 -3.25 -0.10
N ASP A 62 -1.30 -2.84 -1.35
CA ASP A 62 -0.29 -1.84 -1.72
C ASP A 62 -0.95 -0.45 -1.74
N LEU A 63 -0.51 0.43 -0.86
CA LEU A 63 -1.05 1.79 -0.74
C LEU A 63 -0.95 2.57 -2.04
N ASN A 64 0.16 2.46 -2.72
CA ASN A 64 0.43 2.96 -4.08
C ASN A 64 -0.30 4.27 -4.39
N TYR A 65 -0.11 5.26 -3.53
CA TYR A 65 -0.82 6.54 -3.60
C TYR A 65 -0.51 7.28 -4.91
N ARG A 66 -1.55 7.75 -5.57
CA ARG A 66 -1.43 8.53 -6.81
C ARG A 66 -2.27 9.80 -6.69
N PRO A 67 -1.63 10.97 -6.42
CA PRO A 67 -2.33 12.25 -6.27
C PRO A 67 -3.30 12.57 -7.41
N SER A 68 -2.89 12.24 -8.65
CA SER A 68 -3.69 12.50 -9.85
C SER A 68 -5.00 11.70 -9.92
N LEU A 69 -5.04 10.50 -9.32
CA LEU A 69 -6.27 9.69 -9.25
C LEU A 69 -7.18 10.22 -8.14
N TRP A 70 -6.64 10.38 -6.94
CA TRP A 70 -7.41 10.84 -5.79
C TRP A 70 -7.97 12.25 -5.98
N LYS A 71 -7.24 13.15 -6.67
CA LYS A 71 -7.72 14.51 -6.99
C LYS A 71 -9.08 14.50 -7.71
N ALA A 72 -9.31 13.50 -8.55
CA ALA A 72 -10.55 13.36 -9.31
C ALA A 72 -11.77 12.95 -8.46
N ILE A 73 -11.55 12.33 -7.28
CA ILE A 73 -12.60 11.75 -6.44
C ILE A 73 -12.60 12.25 -4.99
N GLY A 74 -12.01 13.42 -4.72
CA GLY A 74 -12.08 14.08 -3.42
C GLY A 74 -10.74 14.37 -2.74
N GLY A 75 -9.62 14.10 -3.44
CA GLY A 75 -8.28 14.49 -2.99
C GLY A 75 -7.71 13.63 -1.85
N GLU A 76 -6.69 14.17 -1.19
CA GLU A 76 -5.95 13.48 -0.12
C GLU A 76 -6.83 13.13 1.08
N LYS A 77 -7.70 14.04 1.49
CA LYS A 77 -8.63 13.77 2.59
C LYS A 77 -9.49 12.53 2.32
N ARG A 78 -10.01 12.43 1.09
CA ARG A 78 -10.79 11.25 0.68
C ARG A 78 -9.93 10.00 0.62
N ALA A 79 -8.69 10.11 0.15
CA ALA A 79 -7.74 9.01 0.14
C ALA A 79 -7.52 8.47 1.55
N GLN A 80 -7.27 9.34 2.53
CA GLN A 80 -7.09 8.95 3.92
C GLN A 80 -8.34 8.31 4.52
N GLU A 81 -9.53 8.86 4.29
CA GLU A 81 -10.78 8.26 4.74
C GLU A 81 -10.95 6.83 4.23
N VAL A 82 -10.78 6.63 2.92
CA VAL A 82 -10.95 5.33 2.26
C VAL A 82 -9.88 4.34 2.70
N ASN A 83 -8.59 4.72 2.66
CA ASN A 83 -7.51 3.81 3.00
C ASN A 83 -7.51 3.44 4.48
N ARG A 84 -7.90 4.34 5.38
CA ARG A 84 -8.10 4.02 6.81
C ARG A 84 -9.22 3.03 7.03
N GLU A 85 -10.30 3.09 6.25
CA GLU A 85 -11.37 2.10 6.34
C GLU A 85 -10.89 0.73 5.83
N ILE A 86 -10.23 0.69 4.67
CA ILE A 86 -9.65 -0.54 4.10
C ILE A 86 -8.63 -1.16 5.06
N ALA A 87 -7.75 -0.36 5.66
CA ALA A 87 -6.69 -0.82 6.56
C ALA A 87 -7.17 -1.69 7.72
N LYS A 88 -8.41 -1.52 8.17
CA LYS A 88 -9.01 -2.35 9.23
C LYS A 88 -9.11 -3.84 8.88
N TYR A 89 -9.03 -4.18 7.60
CA TYR A 89 -9.21 -5.54 7.08
C TYR A 89 -7.95 -6.14 6.46
N ILE A 90 -6.82 -5.42 6.53
CA ILE A 90 -5.57 -5.83 5.88
C ILE A 90 -4.70 -6.62 6.85
N ASP A 91 -4.07 -7.69 6.35
CA ASP A 91 -3.05 -8.46 7.07
C ASP A 91 -1.64 -8.00 6.68
N VAL A 92 -1.41 -7.68 5.40
CA VAL A 92 -0.12 -7.29 4.85
C VAL A 92 -0.25 -5.93 4.19
N MET A 93 0.34 -4.90 4.80
CA MET A 93 0.35 -3.54 4.28
C MET A 93 1.69 -3.25 3.62
N ILE A 94 1.63 -2.75 2.39
CA ILE A 94 2.80 -2.41 1.58
C ILE A 94 2.69 -0.95 1.14
N GLY A 95 3.81 -0.26 1.08
CA GLY A 95 3.89 1.11 0.60
C GLY A 95 5.27 1.69 0.81
N ASN A 96 5.53 2.82 0.19
CA ASN A 96 6.68 3.64 0.53
C ASN A 96 6.29 4.68 1.59
N GLU A 97 7.23 5.49 2.03
CA GLU A 97 7.03 6.54 3.02
C GLU A 97 5.92 7.53 2.64
N GLU A 98 5.99 8.04 1.41
CA GLU A 98 4.99 8.99 0.88
C GLU A 98 3.58 8.39 0.88
N ASP A 99 3.48 7.08 0.59
CA ASP A 99 2.22 6.36 0.61
C ASP A 99 1.62 6.31 2.03
N PHE A 100 2.43 6.00 3.05
CA PHE A 100 1.96 5.98 4.45
C PHE A 100 1.51 7.36 4.94
N THR A 101 2.24 8.40 4.54
CA THR A 101 1.86 9.78 4.89
C THR A 101 0.60 10.21 4.16
N ALA A 102 0.58 10.14 2.84
CA ALA A 102 -0.51 10.67 2.04
C ALA A 102 -1.80 9.85 2.13
N ALA A 103 -1.69 8.51 2.18
CA ALA A 103 -2.86 7.64 2.16
C ALA A 103 -3.39 7.29 3.56
N LEU A 104 -2.54 7.24 4.59
CA LEU A 104 -2.94 6.89 5.95
C LEU A 104 -2.76 8.03 6.97
N GLY A 105 -1.96 9.06 6.64
CA GLY A 105 -1.70 10.20 7.49
C GLY A 105 -0.69 9.92 8.61
N PHE A 106 0.27 9.02 8.38
CA PHE A 106 1.41 8.80 9.28
C PHE A 106 2.61 9.59 8.78
N GLU A 107 3.30 10.27 9.68
CA GLU A 107 4.48 11.07 9.34
C GLU A 107 5.76 10.31 9.75
N VAL A 108 6.81 10.46 8.94
CA VAL A 108 8.15 10.01 9.30
C VAL A 108 8.88 11.18 9.97
N GLU A 109 9.13 11.06 11.27
CA GLU A 109 9.86 12.06 12.02
C GLU A 109 11.31 12.21 11.49
N GLY A 110 11.76 13.45 11.31
CA GLY A 110 13.15 13.78 10.94
C GLY A 110 13.46 13.68 9.45
N ASN A 111 12.46 13.67 8.59
CA ASN A 111 12.65 13.90 7.16
C ASN A 111 12.86 15.39 6.87
N ASP A 112 14.07 15.87 7.14
CA ASP A 112 14.53 17.13 6.55
C ASP A 112 14.95 16.84 5.12
N GLU A 113 14.40 17.56 4.14
CA GLU A 113 14.71 17.42 2.70
C GLU A 113 16.20 17.52 2.37
N ASN A 114 17.01 17.94 3.34
CA ASN A 114 18.46 18.09 3.24
C ASN A 114 19.29 16.88 3.71
N LEU A 115 18.69 15.86 4.32
CA LEU A 115 19.42 14.69 4.79
C LEU A 115 19.37 13.56 3.75
N LYS A 116 20.43 13.46 2.96
CA LYS A 116 20.67 12.40 1.97
C LYS A 116 20.87 10.99 2.55
N SER A 117 20.73 10.82 3.85
CA SER A 117 20.80 9.51 4.50
C SER A 117 19.40 9.04 4.86
N LEU A 118 19.05 7.83 4.43
CA LEU A 118 17.82 7.14 4.84
C LEU A 118 17.71 7.14 6.36
N ASN A 119 16.73 7.85 6.90
CA ASN A 119 16.45 7.87 8.34
C ASN A 119 15.72 6.57 8.74
N ILE A 120 16.46 5.47 8.82
CA ILE A 120 15.91 4.14 9.18
C ILE A 120 15.16 4.18 10.52
N GLU A 121 15.61 5.01 11.47
CA GLU A 121 14.94 5.14 12.77
C GLU A 121 13.59 5.84 12.65
N GLY A 122 13.49 6.88 11.82
CA GLY A 122 12.20 7.52 11.50
C GLY A 122 11.20 6.55 10.86
N TYR A 123 11.66 5.68 9.96
CA TYR A 123 10.82 4.62 9.38
C TYR A 123 10.37 3.60 10.43
N LYS A 124 11.24 3.20 11.34
CA LYS A 124 10.88 2.29 12.43
C LYS A 124 9.81 2.90 13.34
N ASN A 125 9.97 4.18 13.68
CA ASN A 125 9.00 4.89 14.50
C ASN A 125 7.64 4.97 13.79
N MET A 126 7.61 5.34 12.52
CA MET A 126 6.38 5.34 11.71
C MET A 126 5.73 3.96 11.70
N ILE A 127 6.48 2.89 11.41
CA ILE A 127 5.93 1.53 11.38
C ILE A 127 5.37 1.13 12.75
N ASN A 128 6.03 1.46 13.84
CA ASN A 128 5.54 1.19 15.18
C ASN A 128 4.21 1.90 15.48
N GLU A 129 4.04 3.15 15.04
CA GLU A 129 2.77 3.87 15.14
C GLU A 129 1.68 3.24 14.25
N VAL A 130 2.03 2.81 13.05
CA VAL A 130 1.13 2.12 12.12
C VAL A 130 0.58 0.83 12.74
N VAL A 131 1.45 -0.04 13.27
CA VAL A 131 1.02 -1.32 13.83
C VAL A 131 0.30 -1.17 15.17
N LYS A 132 0.59 -0.11 15.93
CA LYS A 132 -0.16 0.25 17.13
C LYS A 132 -1.58 0.70 16.78
N THR A 133 -1.73 1.45 15.69
CA THR A 133 -3.03 1.94 15.22
C THR A 133 -3.85 0.83 14.57
N TYR A 134 -3.19 -0.07 13.84
CA TYR A 134 -3.81 -1.20 13.13
C TYR A 134 -3.24 -2.54 13.63
N PRO A 135 -3.69 -3.02 14.80
CA PRO A 135 -3.18 -4.26 15.40
C PRO A 135 -3.55 -5.53 14.61
N ASN A 136 -4.39 -5.41 13.61
CA ASN A 136 -4.70 -6.47 12.66
C ASN A 136 -3.57 -6.74 11.67
N PHE A 137 -2.66 -5.80 11.43
CA PHE A 137 -1.54 -6.02 10.54
C PHE A 137 -0.61 -7.12 11.08
N LYS A 138 -0.23 -8.04 10.20
CA LYS A 138 0.75 -9.08 10.46
C LYS A 138 2.11 -8.74 9.86
N VAL A 139 2.08 -8.01 8.74
CA VAL A 139 3.27 -7.56 8.02
C VAL A 139 3.07 -6.12 7.58
N VAL A 140 4.08 -5.29 7.78
CA VAL A 140 4.18 -3.95 7.18
C VAL A 140 5.50 -3.88 6.44
N ALA A 141 5.47 -3.71 5.13
CA ALA A 141 6.66 -3.65 4.30
C ALA A 141 6.77 -2.29 3.59
N THR A 142 7.96 -1.70 3.64
CA THR A 142 8.22 -0.44 2.97
C THR A 142 9.52 -0.48 2.17
N THR A 143 9.45 0.04 0.94
CA THR A 143 10.64 0.22 0.11
C THR A 143 11.39 1.47 0.54
N LEU A 144 12.71 1.38 0.51
CA LEU A 144 13.63 2.47 0.78
C LEU A 144 14.37 2.79 -0.52
N ARG A 145 14.27 4.01 -1.03
CA ARG A 145 14.91 4.40 -2.27
C ARG A 145 15.62 5.74 -2.12
N THR A 146 16.89 5.79 -2.54
CA THR A 146 17.63 7.03 -2.72
C THR A 146 17.89 7.24 -4.21
N VAL A 147 17.52 8.39 -4.73
CA VAL A 147 17.71 8.75 -6.15
C VAL A 147 18.97 9.58 -6.28
N HIS A 148 19.99 9.06 -6.96
CA HIS A 148 21.21 9.80 -7.28
C HIS A 148 21.07 10.53 -8.61
N THR A 149 20.57 9.82 -9.62
CA THR A 149 20.26 10.37 -10.95
C THR A 149 18.95 9.77 -11.47
N ALA A 150 18.56 10.15 -12.67
CA ALA A 150 17.39 9.57 -13.32
C ALA A 150 17.48 8.05 -13.48
N THR A 151 18.69 7.52 -13.65
CA THR A 151 18.96 6.10 -13.92
C THR A 151 19.72 5.38 -12.81
N ILE A 152 20.38 6.09 -11.89
CA ILE A 152 21.14 5.49 -10.78
C ILE A 152 20.40 5.70 -9.47
N ASN A 153 20.04 4.60 -8.80
CA ASN A 153 19.33 4.64 -7.52
C ASN A 153 19.92 3.61 -6.56
N ASP A 154 19.80 3.88 -5.26
CA ASP A 154 19.93 2.85 -4.25
C ASP A 154 18.54 2.31 -3.93
N TRP A 155 18.48 1.01 -3.63
CA TRP A 155 17.24 0.33 -3.30
C TRP A 155 17.43 -0.62 -2.13
N SER A 156 16.51 -0.55 -1.19
CA SER A 156 16.41 -1.48 -0.06
C SER A 156 14.96 -1.59 0.39
N ALA A 157 14.72 -2.29 1.47
CA ALA A 157 13.41 -2.35 2.10
C ALA A 157 13.55 -2.64 3.59
N ILE A 158 12.53 -2.30 4.35
CA ILE A 158 12.32 -2.78 5.71
C ILE A 158 10.97 -3.47 5.81
N CYS A 159 10.87 -4.45 6.69
CA CYS A 159 9.65 -5.20 6.95
C CYS A 159 9.48 -5.36 8.46
N TRP A 160 8.31 -5.03 8.96
CA TRP A 160 7.89 -5.39 10.30
C TRP A 160 7.06 -6.67 10.22
N ALA A 161 7.38 -7.64 11.05
CA ALA A 161 6.61 -8.86 11.25
C ALA A 161 6.86 -9.40 12.66
N ASP A 162 5.84 -9.96 13.30
CA ASP A 162 5.94 -10.59 14.63
C ASP A 162 6.62 -9.71 15.70
N GLY A 163 6.38 -8.41 15.68
CA GLY A 163 6.95 -7.45 16.63
C GLY A 163 8.41 -7.07 16.36
N GLN A 164 8.98 -7.50 15.25
CA GLN A 164 10.38 -7.24 14.89
C GLN A 164 10.48 -6.52 13.54
N ILE A 165 11.54 -5.73 13.37
CA ILE A 165 11.85 -5.07 12.12
C ILE A 165 13.06 -5.72 11.48
N TYR A 166 12.87 -6.13 10.25
CA TYR A 166 13.89 -6.75 9.40
C TYR A 166 14.28 -5.77 8.31
N LYS A 167 15.58 -5.68 8.00
CA LYS A 167 16.08 -4.89 6.88
C LYS A 167 16.50 -5.84 5.76
N ALA A 168 16.07 -5.56 4.55
CA ALA A 168 16.53 -6.23 3.34
C ALA A 168 17.97 -5.80 2.98
N ARG A 169 18.59 -6.54 2.06
CA ARG A 169 19.88 -6.17 1.48
C ARG A 169 19.82 -4.81 0.82
N ASP A 170 20.90 -4.02 0.97
CA ASP A 170 21.08 -2.78 0.24
C ASP A 170 21.63 -3.08 -1.17
N TYR A 171 21.00 -2.51 -2.16
CA TYR A 171 21.47 -2.48 -3.53
C TYR A 171 21.84 -1.05 -3.88
N ASN A 172 23.14 -0.77 -3.92
CA ASN A 172 23.65 0.57 -4.17
C ASN A 172 24.01 0.75 -5.65
N ASN A 173 23.77 1.96 -6.15
CA ASN A 173 24.11 2.35 -7.53
C ASN A 173 23.49 1.44 -8.60
N LEU A 174 22.25 0.99 -8.38
CA LEU A 174 21.51 0.23 -9.40
C LEU A 174 21.30 1.10 -10.63
N GLU A 175 21.70 0.61 -11.78
CA GLU A 175 21.34 1.20 -13.06
C GLU A 175 19.93 0.74 -13.45
N ILE A 176 18.99 1.69 -13.44
CA ILE A 176 17.59 1.42 -13.70
C ILE A 176 17.29 1.71 -15.16
N LEU A 177 17.01 0.67 -15.93
CA LEU A 177 16.64 0.76 -17.34
C LEU A 177 15.18 1.15 -17.53
N ASP A 178 14.29 0.64 -16.66
CA ASP A 178 12.86 0.95 -16.63
C ASP A 178 12.37 1.00 -15.18
N ARG A 179 11.51 1.97 -14.87
CA ARG A 179 10.92 2.17 -13.54
C ARG A 179 9.52 1.58 -13.40
N VAL A 180 8.93 1.20 -14.54
CA VAL A 180 7.55 0.69 -14.55
C VAL A 180 7.50 -0.65 -13.82
N GLY A 181 6.58 -0.76 -12.85
CA GLY A 181 6.34 -1.99 -12.11
C GLY A 181 7.35 -2.29 -10.99
N GLY A 182 8.29 -1.38 -10.65
CA GLY A 182 9.24 -1.62 -9.55
C GLY A 182 8.57 -1.81 -8.20
N GLY A 183 7.54 -1.01 -7.89
CA GLY A 183 6.70 -1.19 -6.69
C GLY A 183 5.86 -2.46 -6.77
N ASP A 184 5.21 -2.68 -7.90
CA ASP A 184 4.35 -3.86 -8.08
C ASP A 184 5.15 -5.17 -7.97
N SER A 185 6.41 -5.19 -8.49
CA SER A 185 7.31 -6.34 -8.34
C SER A 185 7.76 -6.58 -6.90
N PHE A 186 7.84 -5.54 -6.09
CA PHE A 186 8.12 -5.67 -4.66
C PHE A 186 6.91 -6.21 -3.89
N ALA A 187 5.70 -5.82 -4.32
CA ALA A 187 4.45 -6.21 -3.66
C ALA A 187 3.97 -7.61 -4.04
N SER A 188 4.49 -8.22 -5.11
CA SER A 188 4.16 -9.57 -5.58
C SER A 188 5.04 -10.66 -4.93
#